data_277ff6668019002a9fc5c32b85fedcfd
#
_entry.id   277ff6668019002a9fc5c32b85fedcfd
#
_cell.length_a   1.000
_cell.length_b   1.000
_cell.length_c   1.000
_cell.angle_alpha   90.00
_cell.angle_beta   90.00
_cell.angle_gamma   90.00
#
_symmetry.space_group_name_H-M   'P 1'
#
loop_
_entity.id
_entity.type
_entity.pdbx_description
1 polymer ?
#
loop_
_entity_poly.entity_id
_entity_poly.type
_entity_poly.pdbx_seq_one_letter_code
_entity_poly.pdbx_strand_id
1 'polypeptide(L)' 'MPQKEFTAVYKKRGKRYIAWIEEIPGVNTQGKTKAEARENLREALSLVLEANRELTEEHARGSVVREPLRIGTHA' A
#
# COMPACT_ATOMS: atom_id res chain seq x y z
N MET A 1 -10.20 -17.03 3.33
CA MET A 1 -9.71 -15.75 3.87
C MET A 1 -10.29 -14.60 3.10
N PRO A 2 -10.84 -13.61 3.77
CA PRO A 2 -11.27 -12.43 3.05
C PRO A 2 -10.07 -11.72 2.45
N GLN A 3 -10.16 -11.38 1.20
CA GLN A 3 -9.14 -10.58 0.56
C GLN A 3 -9.27 -9.15 1.05
N LYS A 4 -8.15 -8.56 1.41
CA LYS A 4 -8.13 -7.14 1.70
C LYS A 4 -8.25 -6.39 0.38
N GLU A 5 -9.18 -5.47 0.33
CA GLU A 5 -9.31 -4.59 -0.81
C GLU A 5 -8.58 -3.29 -0.53
N PHE A 6 -7.88 -2.83 -1.53
CA PHE A 6 -7.21 -1.55 -1.48
C PHE A 6 -7.80 -0.64 -2.53
N THR A 7 -7.84 0.63 -2.23
CA THR A 7 -8.39 1.64 -3.14
C THR A 7 -7.27 2.26 -3.94
N ALA A 8 -7.32 2.06 -5.25
CA ALA A 8 -6.41 2.72 -6.17
C ALA A 8 -7.00 4.07 -6.58
N VAL A 9 -6.22 5.12 -6.43
CA VAL A 9 -6.64 6.46 -6.81
C VAL A 9 -5.78 6.91 -7.99
N TYR A 10 -6.42 7.45 -9.01
CA TYR A 10 -5.75 7.91 -10.22
C TYR A 10 -5.99 9.38 -10.42
N LYS A 11 -4.94 10.08 -10.81
CA LYS A 11 -5.02 11.50 -11.14
C LYS A 11 -4.28 11.76 -12.43
N LYS A 12 -4.94 12.39 -13.37
CA LYS A 12 -4.27 12.81 -14.61
C LYS A 12 -3.45 14.07 -14.33
N ARG A 13 -2.20 14.02 -14.73
CA ARG A 13 -1.29 15.15 -14.56
C ARG A 13 -0.52 15.38 -15.85
N GLY A 14 -0.93 16.38 -16.60
CA GLY A 14 -0.40 16.61 -17.93
C GLY A 14 -0.73 15.44 -18.83
N LYS A 15 0.29 14.81 -19.42
CA LYS A 15 0.14 13.66 -20.30
C LYS A 15 0.31 12.33 -19.57
N ARG A 16 0.43 12.35 -18.25
CA ARG A 16 0.67 11.16 -17.46
C ARG A 16 -0.42 10.96 -16.44
N TYR A 17 -0.48 9.75 -15.92
CA TYR A 17 -1.33 9.40 -14.79
C TYR A 17 -0.47 9.10 -13.59
N ILE A 18 -0.89 9.64 -12.45
CA ILE A 18 -0.30 9.31 -11.16
C ILE A 18 -1.31 8.40 -10.46
N ALA A 19 -0.82 7.37 -9.81
CA ALA A 19 -1.67 6.46 -9.07
C ALA A 19 -1.08 6.18 -7.69
N TRP A 20 -1.94 6.00 -6.71
CA TRP A 20 -1.50 5.64 -5.37
C TRP A 20 -2.57 4.78 -4.69
N ILE A 21 -2.15 4.15 -3.60
CA ILE A 21 -3.06 3.37 -2.77
C ILE A 21 -3.47 4.24 -1.58
N GLU A 22 -4.77 4.45 -1.44
CA GLU A 22 -5.30 5.36 -0.43
C GLU A 22 -5.00 4.90 0.99
N GLU A 23 -5.06 3.60 1.24
CA GLU A 23 -4.86 3.02 2.57
C GLU A 23 -3.41 2.87 2.98
N ILE A 24 -2.49 2.93 2.04
CA ILE A 24 -1.07 2.69 2.33
C ILE A 24 -0.24 3.86 1.83
N PRO A 25 0.19 4.74 2.74
CA PRO A 25 1.06 5.85 2.36
C PRO A 25 2.37 5.36 1.75
N GLY A 26 2.86 6.05 0.75
CA GLY A 26 4.12 5.74 0.11
C GLY A 26 4.03 4.79 -1.06
N VAL A 27 2.88 4.14 -1.29
CA VAL A 27 2.69 3.32 -2.48
C VAL A 27 2.11 4.20 -3.57
N ASN A 28 2.97 4.67 -4.45
CA ASN A 28 2.56 5.52 -5.56
C ASN A 28 3.38 5.21 -6.79
N THR A 29 2.83 5.54 -7.95
CA THR A 29 3.47 5.29 -9.22
C THR A 29 2.90 6.21 -10.28
N GLN A 30 3.41 6.09 -11.49
CA GLN A 30 2.92 6.85 -12.63
C GLN A 30 2.97 5.99 -13.90
N GLY A 31 2.24 6.40 -14.90
CA GLY A 31 2.24 5.75 -16.20
C GLY A 31 1.74 6.69 -17.26
N LYS A 32 1.99 6.34 -18.50
CA LYS A 32 1.53 7.14 -19.65
C LYS A 32 0.02 7.03 -19.83
N THR A 33 -0.55 5.91 -19.43
CA THR A 33 -1.98 5.65 -19.48
C THR A 33 -2.45 5.20 -18.12
N LYS A 34 -3.75 5.24 -17.91
CA LYS A 34 -4.35 4.73 -16.67
C LYS A 34 -4.06 3.24 -16.49
N ALA A 35 -4.12 2.46 -17.58
CA ALA A 35 -3.84 1.04 -17.54
C ALA A 35 -2.40 0.75 -17.14
N GLU A 36 -1.45 1.51 -17.67
CA GLU A 36 -0.05 1.38 -17.32
C GLU A 36 0.18 1.76 -15.85
N ALA A 37 -0.42 2.86 -15.40
CA ALA A 37 -0.33 3.27 -14.01
C ALA A 37 -0.89 2.21 -13.08
N ARG A 38 -1.98 1.55 -13.48
CA ARG A 38 -2.59 0.46 -12.70
C ARG A 38 -1.65 -0.72 -12.55
N GLU A 39 -1.02 -1.15 -13.65
CA GLU A 39 -0.09 -2.26 -13.61
C GLU A 39 1.14 -1.94 -12.76
N ASN A 40 1.67 -0.74 -12.91
CA ASN A 40 2.79 -0.29 -12.11
C ASN A 40 2.43 -0.20 -10.63
N LEU A 41 1.21 0.25 -10.33
CA LEU A 41 0.72 0.34 -8.96
C LEU A 41 0.56 -1.03 -8.33
N ARG A 42 0.02 -1.99 -9.08
CA ARG A 42 -0.16 -3.37 -8.62
C ARG A 42 1.18 -3.98 -8.24
N GLU A 43 2.18 -3.79 -9.08
CA GLU A 43 3.52 -4.28 -8.82
C GLU A 43 4.14 -3.62 -7.59
N ALA A 44 4.02 -2.29 -7.50
CA ALA A 44 4.54 -1.54 -6.34
C ALA A 44 3.87 -2.00 -5.04
N LEU A 45 2.56 -2.19 -5.07
CA LEU A 45 1.82 -2.67 -3.90
C LEU A 45 2.28 -4.07 -3.49
N SER A 46 2.45 -4.97 -4.45
CA SER A 46 2.92 -6.33 -4.17
C SER A 46 4.28 -6.33 -3.48
N LEU A 47 5.19 -5.50 -3.96
CA LEU A 47 6.53 -5.40 -3.38
C LEU A 47 6.49 -4.87 -1.95
N VAL A 48 5.68 -3.86 -1.69
CA VAL A 48 5.55 -3.29 -0.35
C VAL A 48 4.93 -4.29 0.62
N LEU A 49 3.88 -4.98 0.20
CA LEU A 49 3.21 -5.97 1.04
C LEU A 49 4.15 -7.14 1.34
N GLU A 50 4.93 -7.58 0.38
CA GLU A 50 5.89 -8.65 0.58
C GLU A 50 7.00 -8.24 1.56
N ALA A 51 7.54 -7.03 1.39
CA ALA A 51 8.55 -6.51 2.29
C ALA A 51 8.04 -6.37 3.73
N ASN A 52 6.81 -5.86 3.88
CA ASN A 52 6.20 -5.73 5.19
C ASN A 52 5.96 -7.08 5.84
N ARG A 53 5.56 -8.07 5.06
CA ARG A 53 5.35 -9.42 5.55
C ARG A 53 6.65 -10.05 6.06
N GLU A 54 7.72 -9.92 5.31
CA GLU A 54 9.04 -10.43 5.72
C GLU A 54 9.51 -9.77 7.02
N LEU A 55 9.40 -8.46 7.11
CA LEU A 55 9.76 -7.73 8.33
C LEU A 55 8.94 -8.18 9.52
N THR A 56 7.64 -8.36 9.33
CA THR A 56 6.73 -8.78 10.38
C THR A 56 7.08 -10.18 10.88
N GLU A 57 7.36 -11.10 9.95
CA GLU A 57 7.75 -12.46 10.30
C GLU A 57 9.06 -12.50 11.08
N GLU A 58 10.03 -11.71 10.64
CA GLU A 58 11.32 -11.62 11.31
C GLU A 58 11.19 -11.04 12.72
N HIS A 59 10.45 -9.96 12.86
CA HIS A 59 10.24 -9.33 14.16
C HIS A 59 9.41 -10.17 15.11
N ALA A 60 8.55 -11.04 14.58
CA ALA A 60 7.70 -11.89 15.41
C ALA A 60 8.39 -13.17 15.90
N ARG A 61 9.64 -13.38 15.55
CA ARG A 61 10.39 -14.52 16.07
C ARG A 61 10.66 -14.33 17.55
N GLY A 62 10.48 -15.41 18.30
CA GLY A 62 10.66 -15.40 19.75
C GLY A 62 9.38 -14.92 20.45
N SER A 63 9.56 -14.50 21.68
CA SER A 63 8.44 -14.02 22.48
C SER A 63 8.06 -12.61 22.11
N VAL A 64 6.81 -12.41 21.81
CA VAL A 64 6.28 -11.08 21.49
C VAL A 64 5.07 -10.79 22.36
N VAL A 65 4.88 -9.52 22.68
CA VAL A 65 3.71 -9.04 23.41
C VAL A 65 2.87 -8.19 22.45
N ARG A 66 1.59 -8.46 22.40
CA ARG A 66 0.65 -7.71 21.57
C ARG A 66 -0.36 -7.00 22.46
N GLU A 67 -0.59 -5.75 22.16
CA GLU A 67 -1.61 -4.99 22.85
C GLU A 67 -2.28 -4.02 21.90
N PRO A 68 -3.57 -3.75 22.09
CA PRO A 68 -4.23 -2.73 21.28
C PRO A 68 -3.65 -1.35 21.59
N LEU A 69 -3.46 -0.57 20.54
CA LEU A 69 -3.01 0.80 20.68
C LEU A 69 -4.03 1.72 20.03
N ARG A 70 -4.60 2.59 20.81
CA ARG A 70 -5.56 3.58 20.31
C ARG A 70 -4.84 4.86 19.95
N ILE A 71 -5.22 5.39 18.82
CA ILE A 71 -4.77 6.70 18.41
C ILE A 71 -5.91 7.66 18.62
N GLY A 72 -5.67 8.74 19.34
CA GLY A 72 -6.64 9.79 19.48
C GLY A 72 -6.87 10.47 18.13
N THR A 73 -8.12 10.51 17.69
CA THR A 73 -8.48 11.21 16.47
C THR A 73 -9.12 12.52 16.83
N HIS A 74 -8.67 13.58 16.19
CA HIS A 74 -9.32 14.87 16.29
C HIS A 74 -10.35 14.95 15.18
N ALA A 75 -11.57 15.14 15.58
CA ALA A 75 -12.63 15.35 14.63
C ALA A 75 -12.48 16.74 13.99
#